data_b8dbb46c51d1ff9adee73bb03e8c6ff9
#
_entry.id   b8dbb46c51d1ff9adee73bb03e8c6ff9
#
_cell.length_a   1.000
_cell.length_b   1.000
_cell.length_c   1.000
_cell.angle_alpha   90.00
_cell.angle_beta   90.00
_cell.angle_gamma   90.00
#
_symmetry.space_group_name_H-M   'P 1'
#
loop_
_entity.id
_entity.type
_entity.pdbx_description
1 polymer ?
#
loop_
_entity_poly.entity_id
_entity_poly.type
_entity_poly.pdbx_seq_one_letter_code
_entity_poly.pdbx_strand_id
1 'polypeptide(L)'
;GGRGSGAAVQAMLADENVALTAIGDLFEDRIKLRSRILRARGRAKYQVTEDTTFIGFDAYKKVIDSGIDVVILTTPPNFRPLHIEYAIEKGVHCFFEKPVAVDAPGVRKVIELAKKAKEKKLAFMSGFCWRHHYPKREVFGRILDGALGDVNAMYSTYNGGETWKKPR
;
A
#
# COMPACT_ATOMS: atom_id res chain seq x y z
N GLY A 1 -9.18 6.16 3.72
CA GLY A 1 -10.33 5.62 2.98
C GLY A 1 -10.49 4.10 3.05
N GLY A 2 -11.41 3.52 2.22
CA GLY A 2 -11.76 2.08 2.27
C GLY A 2 -10.59 1.14 2.03
N ARG A 3 -9.76 1.39 1.02
CA ARG A 3 -8.61 0.53 0.71
C ARG A 3 -7.58 0.55 1.85
N GLY A 4 -7.29 1.74 2.42
CA GLY A 4 -6.35 1.88 3.53
C GLY A 4 -6.77 1.10 4.77
N SER A 5 -8.05 1.21 5.16
CA SER A 5 -8.54 0.45 6.31
C SER A 5 -8.51 -1.06 6.07
N GLY A 6 -8.82 -1.52 4.84
CA GLY A 6 -8.69 -2.93 4.48
C GLY A 6 -7.24 -3.44 4.58
N ALA A 7 -6.28 -2.68 4.03
CA ALA A 7 -4.86 -3.04 4.09
C ALA A 7 -4.34 -3.06 5.54
N ALA A 8 -4.70 -2.09 6.36
CA ALA A 8 -4.32 -2.06 7.77
C ALA A 8 -4.88 -3.26 8.56
N VAL A 9 -6.14 -3.63 8.33
CA VAL A 9 -6.73 -4.84 8.95
C VAL A 9 -5.97 -6.09 8.49
N GLN A 10 -5.68 -6.22 7.20
CA GLN A 10 -4.93 -7.36 6.68
C GLN A 10 -3.52 -7.44 7.28
N ALA A 11 -2.83 -6.30 7.44
CA ALA A 11 -1.51 -6.27 8.08
C ALA A 11 -1.57 -6.73 9.55
N MET A 12 -2.53 -6.22 10.32
CA MET A 12 -2.72 -6.64 11.72
C MET A 12 -3.08 -8.13 11.87
N LEU A 13 -3.71 -8.73 10.86
CA LEU A 13 -4.07 -10.15 10.86
C LEU A 13 -2.96 -11.06 10.34
N ALA A 14 -2.01 -10.52 9.58
CA ALA A 14 -0.94 -11.29 8.94
C ALA A 14 0.14 -11.75 9.92
N ASP A 15 0.41 -10.98 10.98
CA ASP A 15 1.45 -11.28 11.96
C ASP A 15 1.02 -10.80 13.34
N GLU A 16 1.34 -11.58 14.37
CA GLU A 16 0.97 -11.25 15.75
C GLU A 16 1.70 -10.03 16.32
N ASN A 17 2.88 -9.73 15.80
CA ASN A 17 3.73 -8.61 16.25
C ASN A 17 3.39 -7.28 15.55
N VAL A 18 2.42 -7.26 14.65
CA VAL A 18 2.01 -6.04 13.94
C VAL A 18 0.94 -5.29 14.73
N ALA A 19 1.19 -4.02 15.03
CA ALA A 19 0.22 -3.09 15.60
C ALA A 19 0.01 -1.87 14.69
N LEU A 20 -1.20 -1.33 14.65
CA LEU A 20 -1.51 -0.07 13.99
C LEU A 20 -1.39 1.05 15.02
N THR A 21 -0.34 1.86 14.90
CA THR A 21 0.02 2.90 15.89
C THR A 21 -0.34 4.31 15.45
N ALA A 22 -0.42 4.57 14.13
CA ALA A 22 -0.78 5.88 13.59
C ALA A 22 -1.66 5.76 12.35
N ILE A 23 -2.52 6.75 12.11
CA ILE A 23 -3.35 6.86 10.91
C ILE A 23 -3.38 8.28 10.38
N GLY A 24 -3.48 8.41 9.05
CA GLY A 24 -3.64 9.70 8.38
C GLY A 24 -4.61 9.63 7.21
N ASP A 25 -5.41 10.66 7.02
CA ASP A 25 -6.25 10.87 5.84
C ASP A 25 -6.40 12.37 5.59
N LEU A 26 -6.73 12.75 4.37
CA LEU A 26 -7.01 14.14 4.04
C LEU A 26 -8.27 14.67 4.75
N PHE A 27 -9.25 13.79 4.95
CA PHE A 27 -10.59 14.14 5.44
C PHE A 27 -10.89 13.54 6.81
N GLU A 28 -11.35 14.37 7.72
CA GLU A 28 -11.68 13.98 9.08
C GLU A 28 -12.83 12.95 9.16
N ASP A 29 -13.86 13.10 8.33
CA ASP A 29 -14.98 12.16 8.26
C ASP A 29 -14.53 10.75 7.90
N ARG A 30 -13.51 10.64 7.02
CA ARG A 30 -12.89 9.36 6.66
C ARG A 30 -12.16 8.73 7.83
N ILE A 31 -11.43 9.52 8.61
CA ILE A 31 -10.78 9.06 9.84
C ILE A 31 -11.84 8.52 10.81
N LYS A 32 -12.85 9.32 11.17
CA LYS A 32 -13.92 8.94 12.12
C LYS A 32 -14.62 7.63 11.70
N LEU A 33 -15.03 7.55 10.43
CA LEU A 33 -15.71 6.36 9.90
C LEU A 33 -14.83 5.12 9.96
N ARG A 34 -13.54 5.23 9.59
CA ARG A 34 -12.65 4.08 9.45
C ARG A 34 -12.01 3.64 10.75
N SER A 35 -11.72 4.55 11.66
CA SER A 35 -11.20 4.22 13.01
C SER A 35 -12.12 3.28 13.77
N ARG A 36 -13.43 3.45 13.64
CA ARG A 36 -14.41 2.53 14.26
C ARG A 36 -14.24 1.09 13.75
N ILE A 37 -14.08 0.92 12.45
CA ILE A 37 -13.88 -0.40 11.83
C ILE A 37 -12.51 -0.98 12.21
N LEU A 38 -11.47 -0.16 12.16
CA LEU A 38 -10.10 -0.57 12.49
C LEU A 38 -10.00 -1.02 13.95
N ARG A 39 -10.61 -0.27 14.88
CA ARG A 39 -10.67 -0.62 16.30
C ARG A 39 -11.39 -1.94 16.53
N ALA A 40 -12.56 -2.13 15.92
CA ALA A 40 -13.35 -3.35 16.05
C ALA A 40 -12.61 -4.59 15.50
N ARG A 41 -11.87 -4.44 14.38
CA ARG A 41 -11.15 -5.52 13.72
C ARG A 41 -9.75 -5.75 14.30
N GLY A 42 -9.04 -4.69 14.67
CA GLY A 42 -7.67 -4.74 15.20
C GLY A 42 -7.61 -5.15 16.68
N ARG A 43 -8.66 -4.87 17.46
CA ARG A 43 -8.69 -5.16 18.89
C ARG A 43 -7.44 -4.60 19.61
N ALA A 44 -6.69 -5.43 20.33
CA ALA A 44 -5.46 -5.05 21.03
C ALA A 44 -4.35 -4.49 20.14
N LYS A 45 -4.36 -4.83 18.84
CA LYS A 45 -3.40 -4.33 17.85
C LYS A 45 -3.73 -2.93 17.32
N TYR A 46 -4.92 -2.41 17.60
CA TYR A 46 -5.26 -1.02 17.31
C TYR A 46 -4.80 -0.14 18.48
N GLN A 47 -3.65 0.51 18.31
CA GLN A 47 -2.99 1.34 19.33
C GLN A 47 -2.99 2.84 18.95
N VAL A 48 -3.83 3.22 17.99
CA VAL A 48 -3.95 4.62 17.56
C VAL A 48 -4.64 5.45 18.62
N THR A 49 -4.04 6.59 18.94
CA THR A 49 -4.55 7.62 19.86
C THR A 49 -5.00 8.87 19.10
N GLU A 50 -5.49 9.88 19.81
CA GLU A 50 -5.75 11.21 19.22
C GLU A 50 -4.48 11.85 18.71
N ASP A 51 -3.37 11.77 19.47
CA ASP A 51 -2.06 12.32 19.11
C ASP A 51 -1.41 11.64 17.90
N THR A 52 -1.81 10.42 17.57
CA THR A 52 -1.32 9.67 16.41
C THR A 52 -2.35 9.60 15.27
N THR A 53 -3.34 10.49 15.30
CA THR A 53 -4.37 10.64 14.28
C THR A 53 -4.19 11.97 13.56
N PHE A 54 -3.85 11.92 12.27
CA PHE A 54 -3.46 13.09 11.51
C PHE A 54 -4.41 13.37 10.34
N ILE A 55 -4.75 14.67 10.15
CA ILE A 55 -5.67 15.12 9.11
C ILE A 55 -4.97 16.17 8.24
N GLY A 56 -5.29 16.15 6.93
CA GLY A 56 -4.81 17.15 5.97
C GLY A 56 -3.74 16.63 5.03
N PHE A 57 -3.24 17.52 4.16
CA PHE A 57 -2.27 17.16 3.13
C PHE A 57 -0.92 16.70 3.69
N ASP A 58 -0.53 17.20 4.85
CA ASP A 58 0.72 16.82 5.52
C ASP A 58 0.57 15.63 6.49
N ALA A 59 -0.61 15.03 6.57
CA ALA A 59 -0.86 13.90 7.45
C ALA A 59 0.12 12.74 7.22
N TYR A 60 0.53 12.49 5.97
CA TYR A 60 1.50 11.46 5.64
C TYR A 60 2.87 11.68 6.30
N LYS A 61 3.34 12.93 6.38
CA LYS A 61 4.60 13.28 7.06
C LYS A 61 4.49 13.00 8.55
N LYS A 62 3.41 13.47 9.17
CA LYS A 62 3.17 13.27 10.60
C LYS A 62 3.04 11.80 10.98
N VAL A 63 2.39 10.97 10.13
CA VAL A 63 2.36 9.51 10.30
C VAL A 63 3.77 8.93 10.23
N ILE A 64 4.57 9.32 9.23
CA ILE A 64 5.93 8.79 9.07
C ILE A 64 6.84 9.25 10.21
N ASP A 65 6.69 10.49 10.69
CA ASP A 65 7.48 11.06 11.78
C ASP A 65 7.02 10.59 13.18
N SER A 66 5.93 9.82 13.30
CA SER A 66 5.40 9.35 14.59
C SER A 66 6.12 8.12 15.18
N GLY A 67 7.25 7.71 14.61
CA GLY A 67 8.06 6.59 15.11
C GLY A 67 7.58 5.21 14.67
N ILE A 68 6.98 5.13 13.49
CA ILE A 68 6.55 3.86 12.89
C ILE A 68 7.71 3.14 12.20
N ASP A 69 7.67 1.81 12.17
CA ASP A 69 8.64 1.00 11.42
C ASP A 69 8.26 0.86 9.96
N VAL A 70 6.96 0.72 9.67
CA VAL A 70 6.41 0.47 8.34
C VAL A 70 5.25 1.41 8.04
N VAL A 71 5.27 2.07 6.90
CA VAL A 71 4.12 2.83 6.39
C VAL A 71 3.37 2.07 5.31
N ILE A 72 2.03 2.09 5.39
CA ILE A 72 1.13 1.57 4.34
C ILE A 72 0.52 2.74 3.57
N LEU A 73 1.00 3.00 2.36
CA LEU A 73 0.57 4.11 1.51
C LEU A 73 -0.57 3.67 0.57
N THR A 74 -1.77 4.14 0.85
CA THR A 74 -2.98 3.86 0.07
C THR A 74 -3.64 5.10 -0.52
N THR A 75 -2.94 6.22 -0.45
CA THR A 75 -3.34 7.50 -1.07
C THR A 75 -3.50 7.35 -2.58
N PRO A 76 -4.21 8.26 -3.27
CA PRO A 76 -4.29 8.25 -4.73
C PRO A 76 -2.90 8.25 -5.38
N PRO A 77 -2.73 7.59 -6.53
CA PRO A 77 -1.40 7.29 -7.09
C PRO A 77 -0.58 8.52 -7.49
N ASN A 78 -1.21 9.66 -7.73
CA ASN A 78 -0.49 10.92 -8.02
C ASN A 78 0.33 11.44 -6.82
N PHE A 79 -0.08 11.17 -5.60
CA PHE A 79 0.66 11.55 -4.38
C PHE A 79 1.74 10.53 -3.99
N ARG A 80 1.65 9.33 -4.52
CA ARG A 80 2.45 8.19 -4.04
C ARG A 80 3.95 8.37 -4.19
N PRO A 81 4.50 8.85 -5.32
CA PRO A 81 5.94 9.08 -5.43
C PRO A 81 6.50 10.03 -4.36
N LEU A 82 5.75 11.09 -4.03
CA LEU A 82 6.12 12.04 -2.99
C LEU A 82 6.11 11.41 -1.59
N HIS A 83 5.09 10.63 -1.28
CA HIS A 83 4.96 9.97 0.02
C HIS A 83 6.00 8.87 0.22
N ILE A 84 6.31 8.11 -0.85
CA ILE A 84 7.37 7.09 -0.85
C ILE A 84 8.72 7.75 -0.60
N GLU A 85 9.03 8.85 -1.29
CA GLU A 85 10.27 9.58 -1.12
C GLU A 85 10.50 9.96 0.34
N TYR A 86 9.50 10.59 0.96
CA TYR A 86 9.58 10.98 2.35
C TYR A 86 9.80 9.79 3.30
N ALA A 87 9.11 8.67 3.07
CA ALA A 87 9.31 7.46 3.87
C ALA A 87 10.74 6.92 3.76
N ILE A 88 11.30 6.87 2.54
CA ILE A 88 12.67 6.40 2.31
C ILE A 88 13.71 7.36 2.89
N GLU A 89 13.48 8.68 2.82
CA GLU A 89 14.35 9.68 3.47
C GLU A 89 14.41 9.49 4.97
N LYS A 90 13.26 9.23 5.59
CA LYS A 90 13.13 8.98 7.03
C LYS A 90 13.54 7.58 7.49
N GLY A 91 13.91 6.70 6.58
CA GLY A 91 14.34 5.35 6.92
C GLY A 91 13.21 4.40 7.31
N VAL A 92 11.99 4.67 6.86
CA VAL A 92 10.79 3.88 7.17
C VAL A 92 10.53 2.86 6.06
N HIS A 93 10.26 1.61 6.43
CA HIS A 93 9.85 0.57 5.50
C HIS A 93 8.53 0.93 4.82
N CYS A 94 8.38 0.59 3.54
CA CYS A 94 7.27 1.08 2.75
C CYS A 94 6.51 -0.03 2.02
N PHE A 95 5.25 -0.20 2.36
CA PHE A 95 4.26 -0.88 1.52
C PHE A 95 3.37 0.16 0.85
N PHE A 96 3.20 0.08 -0.45
CA PHE A 96 2.35 1.02 -1.18
C PHE A 96 1.47 0.32 -2.21
N GLU A 97 0.24 0.80 -2.35
CA GLU A 97 -0.75 0.23 -3.27
C GLU A 97 -0.43 0.50 -4.73
N LYS A 98 -0.94 -0.35 -5.60
CA LYS A 98 -0.93 -0.14 -7.06
C LYS A 98 -1.99 0.92 -7.48
N PRO A 99 -1.78 1.60 -8.61
CA PRO A 99 -0.54 1.76 -9.38
C PRO A 99 0.46 2.66 -8.64
N VAL A 100 1.74 2.52 -8.97
CA VAL A 100 2.83 3.21 -8.25
C VAL A 100 2.87 4.71 -8.51
N ALA A 101 2.38 5.15 -9.65
CA ALA A 101 2.28 6.55 -10.08
C ALA A 101 1.20 6.68 -11.17
N VAL A 102 0.96 7.89 -11.67
CA VAL A 102 0.00 8.19 -12.74
C VAL A 102 0.67 8.50 -14.07
N ASP A 103 1.97 8.73 -14.08
CA ASP A 103 2.73 9.17 -15.24
C ASP A 103 4.15 8.58 -15.29
N ALA A 104 4.82 8.74 -16.42
CA ALA A 104 6.16 8.23 -16.62
C ALA A 104 7.23 8.89 -15.73
N PRO A 105 7.21 10.21 -15.46
CA PRO A 105 8.11 10.82 -14.48
C PRO A 105 7.96 10.21 -13.08
N GLY A 106 6.73 10.04 -12.60
CA GLY A 106 6.46 9.41 -11.31
C GLY A 106 6.93 7.97 -11.24
N VAL A 107 6.75 7.18 -12.30
CA VAL A 107 7.29 5.80 -12.37
C VAL A 107 8.80 5.79 -12.31
N ARG A 108 9.50 6.65 -13.09
CA ARG A 108 10.96 6.77 -13.01
C ARG A 108 11.44 7.12 -11.61
N LYS A 109 10.78 8.09 -10.97
CA LYS A 109 11.07 8.45 -9.58
C LYS A 109 10.94 7.27 -8.62
N VAL A 110 9.88 6.48 -8.73
CA VAL A 110 9.69 5.28 -7.89
C VAL A 110 10.77 4.22 -8.13
N ILE A 111 11.24 4.06 -9.38
CA ILE A 111 12.36 3.15 -9.70
C ILE A 111 13.65 3.62 -9.01
N GLU A 112 13.93 4.93 -9.02
CA GLU A 112 15.09 5.50 -8.31
C GLU A 112 14.99 5.33 -6.79
N LEU A 113 13.79 5.55 -6.24
CA LEU A 113 13.52 5.35 -4.83
C LEU A 113 13.68 3.88 -4.41
N ALA A 114 13.35 2.93 -5.28
CA ALA A 114 13.59 1.51 -5.03
C ALA A 114 15.08 1.18 -4.88
N LYS A 115 15.96 1.82 -5.68
CA LYS A 115 17.42 1.69 -5.56
C LYS A 115 17.89 2.25 -4.20
N LYS A 116 17.47 3.47 -3.84
CA LYS A 116 17.78 4.10 -2.56
C LYS A 116 17.29 3.27 -1.36
N ALA A 117 16.09 2.69 -1.45
CA ALA A 117 15.56 1.81 -0.42
C ALA A 117 16.44 0.57 -0.22
N LYS A 118 16.91 -0.04 -1.33
CA LYS A 118 17.83 -1.18 -1.30
C LYS A 118 19.17 -0.82 -0.64
N GLU A 119 19.76 0.32 -0.96
CA GLU A 119 20.98 0.83 -0.34
C GLU A 119 20.82 1.04 1.18
N LYS A 120 19.67 1.55 1.60
CA LYS A 120 19.31 1.75 3.01
C LYS A 120 18.81 0.46 3.70
N LYS A 121 18.75 -0.67 3.01
CA LYS A 121 18.20 -1.95 3.51
C LYS A 121 16.75 -1.85 3.98
N LEU A 122 15.95 -1.00 3.34
CA LEU A 122 14.54 -0.83 3.64
C LEU A 122 13.69 -1.79 2.81
N ALA A 123 12.67 -2.37 3.43
CA ALA A 123 11.63 -3.10 2.72
C ALA A 123 10.81 -2.14 1.85
N PHE A 124 10.67 -2.47 0.58
CA PHE A 124 10.03 -1.64 -0.43
C PHE A 124 9.13 -2.51 -1.29
N MET A 125 7.82 -2.49 -1.04
CA MET A 125 6.89 -3.44 -1.65
C MET A 125 5.67 -2.75 -2.23
N SER A 126 5.36 -3.09 -3.48
CA SER A 126 4.12 -2.68 -4.14
C SER A 126 3.02 -3.73 -4.00
N GLY A 127 1.79 -3.28 -3.80
CA GLY A 127 0.60 -4.10 -3.56
C GLY A 127 0.08 -4.89 -4.77
N PHE A 128 0.96 -5.54 -5.53
CA PHE A 128 0.60 -6.48 -6.59
C PHE A 128 0.16 -7.83 -6.00
N CYS A 129 -1.00 -7.86 -5.34
CA CYS A 129 -1.49 -9.01 -4.58
C CYS A 129 -1.53 -10.32 -5.40
N TRP A 130 -1.75 -10.25 -6.71
CA TRP A 130 -1.82 -11.45 -7.55
C TRP A 130 -0.48 -12.17 -7.73
N ARG A 131 0.65 -11.50 -7.48
CA ARG A 131 1.96 -12.16 -7.40
C ARG A 131 2.07 -13.16 -6.26
N HIS A 132 1.24 -12.98 -5.23
CA HIS A 132 1.23 -13.82 -4.03
C HIS A 132 0.03 -14.78 -3.99
N HIS A 133 -0.80 -14.82 -5.04
CA HIS A 133 -1.96 -15.70 -5.14
C HIS A 133 -1.51 -17.12 -5.51
N TYR A 134 -1.65 -18.07 -4.60
CA TYR A 134 -1.13 -19.44 -4.76
C TYR A 134 -1.53 -20.11 -6.10
N PRO A 135 -2.83 -20.18 -6.51
CA PRO A 135 -3.19 -20.75 -7.79
C PRO A 135 -2.52 -20.08 -8.99
N LYS A 136 -2.35 -18.75 -8.97
CA LYS A 136 -1.66 -18.05 -10.06
C LYS A 136 -0.16 -18.39 -10.09
N ARG A 137 0.48 -18.47 -8.94
CA ARG A 137 1.89 -18.87 -8.85
C ARG A 137 2.12 -20.27 -9.39
N GLU A 138 1.23 -21.21 -9.05
CA GLU A 138 1.29 -22.59 -9.55
C GLU A 138 1.16 -22.64 -11.08
N VAL A 139 0.14 -21.97 -11.65
CA VAL A 139 -0.06 -21.94 -13.09
C VAL A 139 1.12 -21.28 -13.82
N PHE A 140 1.57 -20.11 -13.34
CA PHE A 140 2.71 -19.44 -13.97
C PHE A 140 4.01 -20.21 -13.80
N GLY A 141 4.22 -20.91 -12.67
CA GLY A 141 5.35 -21.81 -12.49
C GLY A 141 5.41 -22.86 -13.58
N ARG A 142 4.30 -23.58 -13.81
CA ARG A 142 4.23 -24.59 -14.88
C ARG A 142 4.49 -24.03 -16.28
N ILE A 143 3.98 -22.81 -16.56
CA ILE A 143 4.24 -22.14 -17.84
C ILE A 143 5.72 -21.84 -18.01
N LEU A 144 6.37 -21.30 -16.98
CA LEU A 144 7.80 -21.00 -16.98
C LEU A 144 8.68 -22.25 -17.07
N ASP A 145 8.20 -23.37 -16.52
CA ASP A 145 8.85 -24.68 -16.60
C ASP A 145 8.63 -25.37 -17.96
N GLY A 146 8.01 -24.68 -18.92
CA GLY A 146 7.89 -25.16 -20.30
C GLY A 146 6.63 -25.96 -20.61
N ALA A 147 5.65 -26.03 -19.71
CA ALA A 147 4.43 -26.83 -19.92
C ALA A 147 3.60 -26.43 -21.18
N LEU A 148 3.77 -25.21 -21.67
CA LEU A 148 3.14 -24.69 -22.89
C LEU A 148 4.12 -24.59 -24.08
N GLY A 149 5.38 -25.00 -23.91
CA GLY A 149 6.43 -24.73 -24.90
C GLY A 149 6.71 -23.23 -25.03
N ASP A 150 7.08 -22.80 -26.24
CA ASP A 150 7.38 -21.41 -26.51
C ASP A 150 6.12 -20.55 -26.54
N VAL A 151 6.02 -19.57 -25.65
CA VAL A 151 4.89 -18.64 -25.59
C VAL A 151 5.10 -17.48 -26.56
N ASN A 152 4.50 -17.53 -27.74
CA ASN A 152 4.63 -16.50 -28.79
C ASN A 152 3.65 -15.34 -28.64
N ALA A 153 2.52 -15.54 -27.97
CA ALA A 153 1.52 -14.49 -27.74
C ALA A 153 0.75 -14.72 -26.44
N MET A 154 0.35 -13.62 -25.80
CA MET A 154 -0.50 -13.67 -24.62
C MET A 154 -1.65 -12.67 -24.77
N TYR A 155 -2.87 -13.13 -24.47
CA TYR A 155 -4.05 -12.29 -24.43
C TYR A 155 -4.62 -12.28 -23.01
N SER A 156 -4.86 -11.08 -22.48
CA SER A 156 -5.41 -10.93 -21.13
C SER A 156 -6.58 -9.98 -21.12
N THR A 157 -7.69 -10.39 -20.53
CA THR A 157 -8.86 -9.56 -20.30
C THR A 157 -9.17 -9.44 -18.82
N TYR A 158 -9.71 -8.29 -18.44
CA TYR A 158 -10.26 -8.05 -17.12
C TYR A 158 -11.70 -7.53 -17.26
N ASN A 159 -12.65 -8.44 -17.11
CA ASN A 159 -14.07 -8.12 -17.15
C ASN A 159 -14.52 -7.70 -15.75
N GLY A 160 -14.53 -6.41 -15.49
CA GLY A 160 -15.03 -5.81 -14.24
C GLY A 160 -16.44 -5.26 -14.42
N GLY A 161 -17.10 -5.01 -13.29
CA GLY A 161 -18.31 -4.19 -13.27
C GLY A 161 -18.04 -2.72 -13.63
N GLU A 162 -19.06 -1.88 -13.60
CA GLU A 162 -18.90 -0.44 -13.82
C GLU A 162 -17.84 0.16 -12.88
N THR A 163 -16.90 0.94 -13.46
CA THR A 163 -16.00 1.76 -12.66
C THR A 163 -16.81 2.83 -11.95
N TRP A 164 -16.56 3.02 -10.65
CA TRP A 164 -17.19 4.10 -9.90
C TRP A 164 -16.92 5.45 -10.59
N LYS A 165 -17.99 6.20 -10.78
CA LYS A 165 -17.94 7.54 -11.37
C LYS A 165 -17.63 8.57 -10.27
N LYS A 166 -16.97 9.66 -10.66
CA LYS A 166 -16.82 10.82 -9.77
C LYS A 166 -18.22 11.25 -9.33
N PRO A 167 -18.49 11.46 -8.02
CA PRO A 167 -19.75 12.04 -7.58
C PRO A 167 -19.99 13.37 -8.30
N ARG A 168 -21.21 13.58 -8.78
CA ARG A 168 -21.62 14.87 -9.36
C ARG A 168 -21.81 15.89 -8.27
#